data_4f3074cc0064864295b50f2be4600171
#
_entry.id   4f3074cc0064864295b50f2be4600171
#
_cell.length_a   1.000
_cell.length_b   1.000
_cell.length_c   1.000
_cell.angle_alpha   90.00
_cell.angle_beta   90.00
_cell.angle_gamma   90.00
#
_symmetry.space_group_name_H-M   'P 1'
#
loop_
_entity.id
_entity.type
_entity.pdbx_description
1 polymer ?
#
loop_
_entity_poly.entity_id
_entity_poly.type
_entity_poly.pdbx_seq_one_letter_code
_entity_poly.pdbx_strand_id
1 'polypeptide(L)'
;MPNKPATNEPVDFCRVKKIDEKGYGFLKSLHYKNDVFFHFSQIEREELLAKLTKLKRGDFFLFFTSRERPDGKRKVDNIWYEVKEIPVEKVPGVIDVLLREFEDGNTNLYDLLFVFGELKQLGYIFPFVVDRVLACKKILNLPTTILPYLSDDEFKKLCQNLDMEGLKENPQKPFWYDEILKKAGEMGAFG
;
A
#
# COMPACT_ATOMS: atom_id res chain seq x y z
N MET A 1 22.09 -17.83 16.00
CA MET A 1 22.47 -17.17 14.74
C MET A 1 23.00 -15.79 15.06
N PRO A 2 24.16 -15.42 14.53
CA PRO A 2 24.59 -14.06 14.69
C PRO A 2 23.53 -13.13 14.09
N ASN A 3 23.10 -12.13 14.85
CA ASN A 3 22.23 -11.08 14.32
C ASN A 3 22.92 -10.47 13.11
N LYS A 4 22.31 -10.62 11.94
CA LYS A 4 22.73 -9.85 10.77
C LYS A 4 22.70 -8.37 11.16
N PRO A 5 23.73 -7.58 10.86
CA PRO A 5 23.68 -6.16 11.10
C PRO A 5 22.43 -5.60 10.42
N ALA A 6 21.69 -4.75 11.13
CA ALA A 6 20.53 -4.08 10.59
C ALA A 6 20.96 -3.37 9.30
N THR A 7 20.50 -3.84 8.16
CA THR A 7 20.75 -3.16 6.90
C THR A 7 19.89 -1.91 6.86
N ASN A 8 20.49 -0.76 6.48
CA ASN A 8 19.76 0.49 6.26
C ASN A 8 18.93 0.47 4.97
N GLU A 9 18.72 -0.71 4.38
CA GLU A 9 17.92 -0.87 3.18
C GLU A 9 16.44 -0.53 3.47
N PRO A 10 15.81 0.25 2.58
CA PRO A 10 14.41 0.62 2.75
C PRO A 10 13.49 -0.60 2.59
N VAL A 11 12.37 -0.56 3.27
CA VAL A 11 11.34 -1.57 3.10
C VAL A 11 10.62 -1.34 1.76
N ASP A 12 10.51 -2.40 1.01
CA ASP A 12 9.72 -2.50 -0.21
C ASP A 12 8.41 -3.21 0.08
N PHE A 13 7.44 -3.06 -0.80
CA PHE A 13 6.24 -3.88 -0.77
C PHE A 13 5.70 -4.11 -2.18
N CYS A 14 5.15 -5.28 -2.41
CA CYS A 14 4.48 -5.57 -3.68
C CYS A 14 3.52 -6.73 -3.56
N ARG A 15 2.59 -6.81 -4.51
CA ARG A 15 1.83 -8.03 -4.74
C ARG A 15 2.72 -9.06 -5.43
N VAL A 16 2.64 -10.30 -5.00
CA VAL A 16 3.45 -11.39 -5.56
C VAL A 16 3.12 -11.54 -7.05
N LYS A 17 4.14 -11.42 -7.89
CA LYS A 17 4.00 -11.34 -9.33
C LYS A 17 4.21 -12.69 -10.02
N LYS A 18 5.22 -13.42 -9.58
CA LYS A 18 5.61 -14.68 -10.21
C LYS A 18 6.27 -15.61 -9.19
N ILE A 19 5.81 -16.85 -9.18
CA ILE A 19 6.35 -17.92 -8.36
C ILE A 19 6.68 -19.10 -9.29
N ASP A 20 7.87 -19.67 -9.12
CA ASP A 20 8.28 -20.88 -9.82
C ASP A 20 8.02 -22.11 -8.96
N GLU A 21 7.58 -23.20 -9.59
CA GLU A 21 7.32 -24.49 -8.91
C GLU A 21 8.55 -25.06 -8.18
N LYS A 22 9.74 -24.63 -8.58
CA LYS A 22 11.01 -25.04 -7.95
C LYS A 22 11.26 -24.37 -6.60
N GLY A 23 10.35 -23.51 -6.12
CA GLY A 23 10.43 -22.91 -4.79
C GLY A 23 11.14 -21.57 -4.73
N TYR A 24 11.04 -20.75 -5.77
CA TYR A 24 11.54 -19.37 -5.77
C TYR A 24 10.58 -18.46 -6.49
N GLY A 25 10.78 -17.17 -6.34
CA GLY A 25 9.98 -16.16 -7.02
C GLY A 25 10.69 -14.83 -7.18
N PHE A 26 9.99 -13.89 -7.79
CA PHE A 26 10.49 -12.55 -8.03
C PHE A 26 9.48 -11.52 -7.53
N LEU A 27 9.99 -10.48 -6.89
CA LEU A 27 9.22 -9.37 -6.35
C LEU A 27 9.61 -8.09 -7.07
N LYS A 28 8.63 -7.28 -7.42
CA LYS A 28 8.87 -5.97 -8.03
C LYS A 28 9.33 -4.99 -6.95
N SER A 29 10.45 -4.32 -7.17
CA SER A 29 10.94 -3.27 -6.27
C SER A 29 10.33 -1.91 -6.59
N LEU A 30 10.04 -1.12 -5.55
CA LEU A 30 9.67 0.30 -5.68
C LEU A 30 10.88 1.23 -5.61
N HIS A 31 12.05 0.69 -5.28
CA HIS A 31 13.30 1.44 -5.12
C HIS A 31 14.31 1.16 -6.23
N TYR A 32 14.24 0.00 -6.85
CA TYR A 32 15.24 -0.47 -7.82
C TYR A 32 14.57 -0.97 -9.09
N LYS A 33 15.28 -0.85 -10.22
CA LYS A 33 14.74 -1.27 -11.54
C LYS A 33 14.58 -2.77 -11.68
N ASN A 34 15.52 -3.53 -11.09
CA ASN A 34 15.55 -4.98 -11.22
C ASN A 34 14.57 -5.65 -10.25
N ASP A 35 13.94 -6.71 -10.71
CA ASP A 35 13.14 -7.57 -9.82
C ASP A 35 14.05 -8.18 -8.75
N VAL A 36 13.46 -8.44 -7.59
CA VAL A 36 14.16 -8.98 -6.44
C VAL A 36 13.86 -10.47 -6.33
N PHE A 37 14.90 -11.27 -6.34
CA PHE A 37 14.80 -12.73 -6.19
C PHE A 37 14.57 -13.11 -4.72
N PHE A 38 13.71 -14.08 -4.47
CA PHE A 38 13.60 -14.73 -3.18
C PHE A 38 13.44 -16.25 -3.33
N HIS A 39 13.93 -16.99 -2.34
CA HIS A 39 13.80 -18.45 -2.28
C HIS A 39 12.87 -18.82 -1.11
N PHE A 40 12.05 -19.86 -1.28
CA PHE A 40 11.10 -20.30 -0.26
C PHE A 40 11.78 -20.69 1.06
N SER A 41 13.05 -21.12 1.01
CA SER A 41 13.85 -21.41 2.21
C SER A 41 14.06 -20.19 3.12
N GLN A 42 13.83 -18.96 2.62
CA GLN A 42 13.92 -17.73 3.39
C GLN A 42 12.66 -17.45 4.21
N ILE A 43 11.61 -18.22 3.98
CA ILE A 43 10.31 -18.05 4.64
C ILE A 43 10.23 -19.03 5.81
N GLU A 44 10.29 -18.50 7.02
CA GLU A 44 10.20 -19.28 8.25
C GLU A 44 8.76 -19.62 8.63
N ARG A 45 7.80 -18.81 8.18
CA ARG A 45 6.40 -18.95 8.53
C ARG A 45 5.71 -20.00 7.65
N GLU A 46 5.34 -21.13 8.25
CA GLU A 46 4.71 -22.25 7.54
C GLU A 46 3.43 -21.87 6.82
N GLU A 47 2.60 -21.03 7.45
CA GLU A 47 1.34 -20.55 6.85
C GLU A 47 1.59 -19.78 5.55
N LEU A 48 2.58 -18.90 5.54
CA LEU A 48 2.95 -18.15 4.35
C LEU A 48 3.51 -19.08 3.27
N LEU A 49 4.37 -20.02 3.65
CA LEU A 49 4.93 -21.00 2.73
C LEU A 49 3.84 -21.86 2.10
N ALA A 50 2.86 -22.30 2.88
CA ALA A 50 1.72 -23.07 2.38
C ALA A 50 0.89 -22.25 1.38
N LYS A 51 0.68 -20.96 1.63
CA LYS A 51 -0.01 -20.05 0.70
C LYS A 51 0.78 -19.90 -0.60
N LEU A 52 2.08 -19.72 -0.51
CA LEU A 52 2.95 -19.55 -1.68
C LEU A 52 2.97 -20.79 -2.56
N THR A 53 2.99 -21.98 -1.98
CA THR A 53 3.02 -23.24 -2.73
C THR A 53 1.69 -23.53 -3.46
N LYS A 54 0.59 -22.95 -3.00
CA LYS A 54 -0.75 -23.13 -3.61
C LYS A 54 -1.12 -22.01 -4.58
N LEU A 55 -0.30 -20.96 -4.69
CA LEU A 55 -0.68 -19.76 -5.40
C LEU A 55 -0.70 -19.89 -6.90
N LYS A 56 -1.86 -19.53 -7.38
CA LYS A 56 -2.02 -18.99 -8.72
C LYS A 56 -1.94 -17.47 -8.57
N ARG A 57 -0.92 -16.85 -9.14
CA ARG A 57 -0.67 -15.40 -9.30
C ARG A 57 -1.44 -14.40 -8.40
N GLY A 58 -0.69 -13.55 -7.69
CA GLY A 58 -1.15 -12.21 -7.33
C GLY A 58 -2.10 -12.07 -6.14
N ASP A 59 -2.29 -13.12 -5.34
CA ASP A 59 -3.34 -13.11 -4.32
C ASP A 59 -2.89 -12.58 -2.95
N PHE A 60 -1.63 -12.20 -2.77
CA PHE A 60 -1.20 -11.61 -1.51
C PHE A 60 -0.01 -10.67 -1.66
N PHE A 61 0.15 -9.86 -0.63
CA PHE A 61 1.15 -8.82 -0.54
C PHE A 61 2.33 -9.29 0.32
N LEU A 62 3.53 -8.85 -0.04
CA LEU A 62 4.73 -9.06 0.77
C LEU A 62 5.44 -7.75 1.03
N PHE A 63 6.01 -7.64 2.21
CA PHE A 63 6.90 -6.56 2.62
C PHE A 63 8.30 -7.15 2.75
N PHE A 64 9.31 -6.44 2.26
CA PHE A 64 10.65 -7.01 2.21
C PHE A 64 11.73 -5.92 2.17
N THR A 65 12.93 -6.30 2.56
CA THR A 65 14.15 -5.56 2.25
C THR A 65 14.98 -6.41 1.28
N SER A 66 15.84 -5.77 0.52
CA SER A 66 16.70 -6.47 -0.43
C SER A 66 18.12 -5.92 -0.36
N ARG A 67 19.06 -6.70 -0.89
CA ARG A 67 20.45 -6.29 -1.05
C ARG A 67 20.95 -6.65 -2.43
N GLU A 68 21.90 -5.86 -2.91
CA GLU A 68 22.57 -6.12 -4.17
C GLU A 68 23.58 -7.25 -3.98
N ARG A 69 23.60 -8.15 -4.95
CA ARG A 69 24.59 -9.24 -5.05
C ARG A 69 25.79 -8.76 -5.86
N PRO A 70 26.95 -9.46 -5.76
CA PRO A 70 28.12 -9.12 -6.55
C PRO A 70 27.90 -9.11 -8.08
N ASP A 71 26.91 -9.87 -8.56
CA ASP A 71 26.53 -9.91 -9.98
C ASP A 71 25.61 -8.75 -10.42
N GLY A 72 25.30 -7.81 -9.53
CA GLY A 72 24.41 -6.67 -9.79
C GLY A 72 22.93 -6.97 -9.65
N LYS A 73 22.57 -8.24 -9.44
CA LYS A 73 21.18 -8.63 -9.16
C LYS A 73 20.82 -8.41 -7.69
N ARG A 74 19.52 -8.32 -7.40
CA ARG A 74 19.05 -8.12 -6.03
C ARG A 74 18.39 -9.38 -5.49
N LYS A 75 18.59 -9.63 -4.20
CA LYS A 75 17.99 -10.74 -3.46
C LYS A 75 17.31 -10.20 -2.20
N VAL A 76 16.17 -10.79 -1.84
CA VAL A 76 15.51 -10.49 -0.56
C VAL A 76 16.45 -10.77 0.60
N ASP A 77 16.49 -9.86 1.56
CA ASP A 77 17.22 -9.99 2.82
C ASP A 77 16.27 -10.34 3.96
N ASN A 78 15.20 -9.56 4.13
CA ASN A 78 14.12 -9.85 5.08
C ASN A 78 12.78 -9.86 4.36
N ILE A 79 11.86 -10.69 4.85
CA ILE A 79 10.50 -10.80 4.30
C ILE A 79 9.47 -10.82 5.43
N TRP A 80 8.37 -10.08 5.25
CA TRP A 80 7.25 -10.03 6.18
C TRP A 80 5.94 -10.16 5.41
N TYR A 81 5.01 -10.89 5.97
CA TYR A 81 3.69 -11.09 5.38
C TYR A 81 2.68 -10.01 5.80
N GLU A 82 2.78 -9.55 7.04
CA GLU A 82 1.85 -8.56 7.60
C GLU A 82 2.61 -7.34 8.09
N VAL A 83 1.97 -6.16 8.01
CA VAL A 83 2.56 -4.90 8.49
C VAL A 83 2.98 -4.97 9.95
N LYS A 84 2.20 -5.68 10.78
CA LYS A 84 2.51 -5.84 12.21
C LYS A 84 3.84 -6.56 12.49
N GLU A 85 4.34 -7.32 11.51
CA GLU A 85 5.62 -8.04 11.63
C GLU A 85 6.82 -7.14 11.33
N ILE A 86 6.60 -6.01 10.67
CA ILE A 86 7.66 -5.08 10.30
C ILE A 86 8.21 -4.40 11.57
N PRO A 87 9.55 -4.38 11.78
CA PRO A 87 10.12 -3.65 12.91
C PRO A 87 9.64 -2.22 12.97
N VAL A 88 9.26 -1.76 14.17
CA VAL A 88 8.66 -0.43 14.38
C VAL A 88 9.53 0.70 13.82
N GLU A 89 10.84 0.58 13.96
CA GLU A 89 11.80 1.57 13.46
C GLU A 89 11.83 1.69 11.93
N LYS A 90 11.29 0.69 11.22
CA LYS A 90 11.20 0.69 9.75
C LYS A 90 9.86 1.21 9.22
N VAL A 91 8.86 1.33 10.08
CA VAL A 91 7.51 1.76 9.68
C VAL A 91 7.49 3.17 9.07
N PRO A 92 8.21 4.19 9.60
CA PRO A 92 8.25 5.50 8.95
C PRO A 92 8.71 5.43 7.49
N GLY A 93 9.69 4.58 7.18
CA GLY A 93 10.14 4.37 5.81
C GLY A 93 9.06 3.76 4.91
N VAL A 94 8.24 2.85 5.44
CA VAL A 94 7.10 2.28 4.71
C VAL A 94 6.07 3.36 4.37
N ILE A 95 5.80 4.26 5.33
CA ILE A 95 4.87 5.37 5.13
C ILE A 95 5.40 6.33 4.06
N ASP A 96 6.69 6.64 4.07
CA ASP A 96 7.32 7.50 3.06
C ASP A 96 7.17 6.91 1.65
N VAL A 97 7.41 5.61 1.50
CA VAL A 97 7.22 4.91 0.23
C VAL A 97 5.75 4.93 -0.20
N LEU A 98 4.85 4.66 0.74
CA LEU A 98 3.41 4.67 0.48
C LEU A 98 2.95 6.04 -0.05
N LEU A 99 3.37 7.13 0.60
CA LEU A 99 3.02 8.49 0.17
C LEU A 99 3.58 8.80 -1.21
N ARG A 100 4.83 8.45 -1.46
CA ARG A 100 5.44 8.65 -2.79
C ARG A 100 4.64 7.92 -3.87
N GLU A 101 4.24 6.67 -3.61
CA GLU A 101 3.47 5.89 -4.57
C GLU A 101 2.05 6.42 -4.78
N PHE A 102 1.40 6.95 -3.74
CA PHE A 102 0.13 7.64 -3.90
C PHE A 102 0.25 8.90 -4.76
N GLU A 103 1.30 9.69 -4.55
CA GLU A 103 1.46 10.99 -5.20
C GLU A 103 1.97 10.85 -6.64
N ASP A 104 3.02 10.06 -6.87
CA ASP A 104 3.74 10.03 -8.16
C ASP A 104 4.01 8.62 -8.71
N GLY A 105 3.69 7.56 -7.97
CA GLY A 105 4.06 6.20 -8.35
C GLY A 105 3.09 5.53 -9.31
N ASN A 106 3.47 4.33 -9.74
CA ASN A 106 2.71 3.50 -10.67
C ASN A 106 2.04 2.29 -9.97
N THR A 107 2.14 2.20 -8.66
CA THR A 107 1.51 1.11 -7.91
C THR A 107 -0.01 1.20 -8.03
N ASN A 108 -0.64 0.04 -8.18
CA ASN A 108 -2.10 -0.06 -8.25
C ASN A 108 -2.74 0.58 -7.02
N LEU A 109 -3.78 1.38 -7.23
CA LEU A 109 -4.46 2.10 -6.15
C LEU A 109 -4.99 1.16 -5.07
N TYR A 110 -5.56 0.02 -5.44
CA TYR A 110 -6.10 -0.95 -4.48
C TYR A 110 -5.00 -1.57 -3.61
N ASP A 111 -3.82 -1.76 -4.16
CA ASP A 111 -2.66 -2.25 -3.41
C ASP A 111 -2.17 -1.19 -2.41
N LEU A 112 -2.15 0.08 -2.81
CA LEU A 112 -1.81 1.19 -1.92
C LEU A 112 -2.83 1.32 -0.78
N LEU A 113 -4.11 1.18 -1.09
CA LEU A 113 -5.18 1.25 -0.08
C LEU A 113 -5.11 0.08 0.90
N PHE A 114 -4.71 -1.09 0.44
CA PHE A 114 -4.47 -2.23 1.34
C PHE A 114 -3.39 -1.90 2.37
N VAL A 115 -2.24 -1.39 1.94
CA VAL A 115 -1.14 -1.01 2.84
C VAL A 115 -1.56 0.14 3.76
N PHE A 116 -2.23 1.14 3.22
CA PHE A 116 -2.77 2.27 3.99
C PHE A 116 -3.71 1.79 5.10
N GLY A 117 -4.65 0.91 4.77
CA GLY A 117 -5.61 0.36 5.72
C GLY A 117 -4.95 -0.42 6.84
N GLU A 118 -3.98 -1.26 6.51
CA GLU A 118 -3.21 -2.03 7.50
C GLU A 118 -2.44 -1.12 8.46
N LEU A 119 -1.75 -0.11 7.93
CA LEU A 119 -1.03 0.87 8.75
C LEU A 119 -1.97 1.68 9.63
N LYS A 120 -3.12 2.07 9.09
CA LYS A 120 -4.12 2.86 9.84
C LYS A 120 -4.73 2.05 10.97
N GLN A 121 -5.06 0.80 10.74
CA GLN A 121 -5.60 -0.11 11.75
C GLN A 121 -4.64 -0.30 12.92
N LEU A 122 -3.33 -0.30 12.66
CA LEU A 122 -2.29 -0.42 13.68
C LEU A 122 -1.94 0.91 14.37
N GLY A 123 -2.56 2.02 13.97
CA GLY A 123 -2.32 3.32 14.59
C GLY A 123 -1.07 4.05 14.10
N TYR A 124 -0.51 3.67 12.96
CA TYR A 124 0.71 4.27 12.42
C TYR A 124 0.47 5.48 11.51
N ILE A 125 -0.78 5.75 11.15
CA ILE A 125 -1.11 6.84 10.21
C ILE A 125 -1.47 8.12 10.98
N PHE A 126 -0.62 9.12 10.88
CA PHE A 126 -0.86 10.44 11.46
C PHE A 126 -1.77 11.29 10.56
N PRO A 127 -2.48 12.30 11.13
CA PRO A 127 -3.39 13.13 10.36
C PRO A 127 -2.78 13.78 9.11
N PHE A 128 -1.52 14.21 9.17
CA PHE A 128 -0.86 14.83 8.01
C PHE A 128 -0.68 13.84 6.85
N VAL A 129 -0.51 12.55 7.13
CA VAL A 129 -0.43 11.50 6.11
C VAL A 129 -1.78 11.37 5.41
N VAL A 130 -2.86 11.31 6.18
CA VAL A 130 -4.22 11.27 5.64
C VAL A 130 -4.46 12.49 4.73
N ASP A 131 -4.12 13.69 5.21
CA ASP A 131 -4.31 14.92 4.44
C ASP A 131 -3.61 14.86 3.07
N ARG A 132 -2.38 14.35 3.02
CA ARG A 132 -1.65 14.19 1.77
C ARG A 132 -2.29 13.16 0.84
N VAL A 133 -2.72 12.04 1.37
CA VAL A 133 -3.42 10.99 0.59
C VAL A 133 -4.72 11.54 0.00
N LEU A 134 -5.51 12.25 0.80
CA LEU A 134 -6.79 12.81 0.36
C LEU A 134 -6.66 13.96 -0.66
N ALA A 135 -5.48 14.50 -0.83
CA ALA A 135 -5.20 15.55 -1.80
C ALA A 135 -4.60 15.01 -3.12
N CYS A 136 -4.21 13.74 -3.18
CA CYS A 136 -3.56 13.20 -4.36
C CYS A 136 -4.55 12.89 -5.49
N LYS A 137 -4.09 13.03 -6.74
CA LYS A 137 -4.95 12.85 -7.93
C LYS A 137 -5.57 11.46 -8.01
N LYS A 138 -4.87 10.41 -7.63
CA LYS A 138 -5.39 9.05 -7.65
C LYS A 138 -6.67 8.91 -6.82
N ILE A 139 -6.68 9.52 -5.64
CA ILE A 139 -7.85 9.51 -4.76
C ILE A 139 -8.94 10.44 -5.29
N LEU A 140 -8.59 11.64 -5.74
CA LEU A 140 -9.58 12.58 -6.28
C LEU A 140 -10.24 12.08 -7.56
N ASN A 141 -9.55 11.24 -8.34
CA ASN A 141 -10.13 10.61 -9.53
C ASN A 141 -11.02 9.41 -9.20
N LEU A 142 -10.76 8.70 -8.11
CA LEU A 142 -11.51 7.51 -7.67
C LEU A 142 -11.81 7.58 -6.17
N PRO A 143 -12.51 8.63 -5.72
CA PRO A 143 -12.66 8.90 -4.28
C PRO A 143 -13.48 7.86 -3.52
N THR A 144 -14.33 7.10 -4.19
CA THR A 144 -15.13 6.05 -3.55
C THR A 144 -14.29 4.88 -3.05
N THR A 145 -13.10 4.68 -3.61
CA THR A 145 -12.22 3.55 -3.26
C THR A 145 -11.65 3.66 -1.84
N ILE A 146 -11.46 4.88 -1.33
CA ILE A 146 -10.88 5.10 0.00
C ILE A 146 -11.94 5.17 1.12
N LEU A 147 -13.21 5.27 0.78
CA LEU A 147 -14.29 5.47 1.77
C LEU A 147 -14.27 4.50 2.95
N PRO A 148 -14.03 3.18 2.76
CA PRO A 148 -14.01 2.23 3.87
C PRO A 148 -12.92 2.49 4.92
N TYR A 149 -11.91 3.28 4.56
CA TYR A 149 -10.74 3.54 5.40
C TYR A 149 -10.81 4.88 6.14
N LEU A 150 -11.87 5.67 5.93
CA LEU A 150 -11.98 7.03 6.44
C LEU A 150 -12.92 7.12 7.64
N SER A 151 -12.52 7.93 8.63
CA SER A 151 -13.42 8.44 9.65
C SER A 151 -14.35 9.51 9.07
N ASP A 152 -15.38 9.90 9.83
CA ASP A 152 -16.32 10.94 9.39
C ASP A 152 -15.64 12.28 9.13
N ASP A 153 -14.71 12.67 10.00
CA ASP A 153 -13.95 13.91 9.82
C ASP A 153 -13.03 13.85 8.60
N GLU A 154 -12.40 12.71 8.35
CA GLU A 154 -11.58 12.49 7.16
C GLU A 154 -12.42 12.51 5.88
N PHE A 155 -13.60 11.93 5.93
CA PHE A 155 -14.54 12.00 4.81
C PHE A 155 -14.93 13.43 4.48
N LYS A 156 -15.19 14.29 5.49
CA LYS A 156 -15.46 15.72 5.27
C LYS A 156 -14.31 16.41 4.57
N LYS A 157 -13.07 16.11 4.94
CA LYS A 157 -11.88 16.63 4.25
C LYS A 157 -11.83 16.20 2.79
N LEU A 158 -12.13 14.93 2.51
CA LEU A 158 -12.22 14.43 1.15
C LEU A 158 -13.24 15.23 0.33
N CYS A 159 -14.42 15.46 0.88
CA CYS A 159 -15.47 16.24 0.23
C CYS A 159 -15.03 17.68 -0.08
N GLN A 160 -14.28 18.30 0.82
CA GLN A 160 -13.70 19.64 0.58
C GLN A 160 -12.72 19.61 -0.58
N ASN A 161 -11.84 18.61 -0.62
CA ASN A 161 -10.86 18.46 -1.71
C ASN A 161 -11.52 18.16 -3.05
N LEU A 162 -12.65 17.50 -3.05
CA LEU A 162 -13.44 17.21 -4.26
C LEU A 162 -14.26 18.42 -4.74
N ASP A 163 -14.37 19.49 -3.95
CA ASP A 163 -15.19 20.66 -4.22
C ASP A 163 -16.66 20.27 -4.54
N MET A 164 -17.27 19.54 -3.62
CA MET A 164 -18.65 19.06 -3.79
C MET A 164 -19.66 20.21 -3.99
N GLU A 165 -19.41 21.36 -3.36
CA GLU A 165 -20.28 22.54 -3.55
C GLU A 165 -20.21 23.09 -4.96
N GLY A 166 -19.00 23.22 -5.51
CA GLY A 166 -18.80 23.64 -6.90
C GLY A 166 -19.40 22.65 -7.89
N LEU A 167 -19.26 21.35 -7.61
CA LEU A 167 -19.83 20.32 -8.47
C LEU A 167 -21.37 20.30 -8.45
N LYS A 168 -21.99 20.74 -7.38
CA LYS A 168 -23.46 20.83 -7.28
C LYS A 168 -24.07 21.68 -8.41
N GLU A 169 -23.39 22.74 -8.77
CA GLU A 169 -23.82 23.66 -9.83
C GLU A 169 -23.39 23.22 -11.24
N ASN A 170 -22.55 22.21 -11.35
CA ASN A 170 -22.06 21.74 -12.63
C ASN A 170 -23.06 20.75 -13.27
N PRO A 171 -23.52 20.99 -14.51
CA PRO A 171 -24.43 20.08 -15.20
C PRO A 171 -23.80 18.73 -15.54
N GLN A 172 -22.47 18.69 -15.66
CA GLN A 172 -21.73 17.44 -15.86
C GLN A 172 -21.12 16.98 -14.54
N LYS A 173 -21.67 15.90 -13.98
CA LYS A 173 -21.17 15.32 -12.74
C LYS A 173 -20.16 14.23 -13.02
N PRO A 174 -19.08 14.11 -12.20
CA PRO A 174 -18.22 12.93 -12.25
C PRO A 174 -19.03 11.66 -11.96
N PHE A 175 -18.58 10.52 -12.46
CA PHE A 175 -19.29 9.23 -12.28
C PHE A 175 -19.47 8.84 -10.80
N TRP A 176 -18.58 9.28 -9.92
CA TRP A 176 -18.62 8.98 -8.47
C TRP A 176 -19.48 9.95 -7.65
N TYR A 177 -20.00 11.02 -8.27
CA TYR A 177 -20.66 12.12 -7.55
C TYR A 177 -21.83 11.66 -6.69
N ASP A 178 -22.73 10.87 -7.26
CA ASP A 178 -23.94 10.42 -6.56
C ASP A 178 -23.63 9.55 -5.36
N GLU A 179 -22.63 8.69 -5.46
CA GLU A 179 -22.20 7.81 -4.36
C GLU A 179 -21.61 8.62 -3.19
N ILE A 180 -20.77 9.60 -3.48
CA ILE A 180 -20.22 10.51 -2.47
C ILE A 180 -21.33 11.33 -1.84
N LEU A 181 -22.23 11.88 -2.65
CA LEU A 181 -23.37 12.68 -2.18
C LEU A 181 -24.29 11.87 -1.25
N LYS A 182 -24.57 10.63 -1.59
CA LYS A 182 -25.36 9.72 -0.78
C LYS A 182 -24.73 9.50 0.59
N LYS A 183 -23.42 9.18 0.63
CA LYS A 183 -22.71 8.99 1.88
C LYS A 183 -22.70 10.27 2.72
N ALA A 184 -22.52 11.42 2.12
CA ALA A 184 -22.55 12.71 2.78
C ALA A 184 -23.93 12.98 3.42
N GLY A 185 -25.00 12.64 2.72
CA GLY A 185 -26.36 12.74 3.23
C GLY A 185 -26.61 11.84 4.43
N GLU A 186 -26.16 10.60 4.37
CA GLU A 186 -26.27 9.63 5.47
C GLU A 186 -25.55 10.10 6.75
N MET A 187 -24.48 10.87 6.59
CA MET A 187 -23.69 11.40 7.70
C MET A 187 -24.14 12.78 8.18
N GLY A 188 -25.13 13.40 7.51
CA GLY A 188 -25.51 14.79 7.77
C GLY A 188 -24.43 15.82 7.44
N ALA A 189 -23.45 15.45 6.61
CA ALA A 189 -22.30 16.31 6.29
C ALA A 189 -22.67 17.55 5.46
N PHE A 190 -23.80 17.53 4.79
CA PHE A 190 -24.36 18.62 3.98
C PHE A 190 -25.81 18.89 4.37
N GLY A 191 -26.04 18.97 5.67
CA GLY A 191 -27.36 19.30 6.21
C GLY A 191 -27.82 20.70 5.86
#